data_9d21b6c0efbdd053ecd37bd8ec0b8903
#
_entry.id   9d21b6c0efbdd053ecd37bd8ec0b8903
#
_cell.length_a   1.000
_cell.length_b   1.000
_cell.length_c   1.000
_cell.angle_alpha   90.00
_cell.angle_beta   90.00
_cell.angle_gamma   90.00
#
_symmetry.space_group_name_H-M   'P 1'
#
loop_
_entity.id
_entity.type
_entity.pdbx_description
1 polymer ?
#
loop_
_entity_poly.entity_id
_entity_poly.type
_entity_poly.pdbx_seq_one_letter_code
_entity_poly.pdbx_strand_id
1 'polypeptide(L)'
;PGSYFCYANINYGLLGTIIEKVTGERFDLYQKEHILKQLNTKADYVPGNLAKKDFAKLGTIYQKKDENGSWDEHGPWYGKADDYGGKQPKKESIYLQNPYAEDIQGWFPLKGYVPGTNATMLSPQGGLRISYEELTHCLEMLMNGGSYRGQQILSPASIAEMLRPQWQYDPTLKNGSTAGGTLLSYGLGEVQIAGGSTSRVNRTHEIDLVGHNGEAFGLLSGVFFRPGTKDGFVYIMNGEAVAEDDDPRSAGQFSGNYIWEEEIMDALTEALLSEN
;
A
#
# COMPACT_ATOMS: atom_id res chain seq x y z
N PRO A 1 -10.60 4.24 -23.71
CA PRO A 1 -10.84 4.13 -22.29
C PRO A 1 -11.82 2.99 -21.99
N GLY A 2 -11.56 2.23 -20.92
CA GLY A 2 -12.42 1.14 -20.50
C GLY A 2 -12.20 -0.21 -21.19
N SER A 3 -11.26 -0.31 -22.11
CA SER A 3 -10.96 -1.54 -22.83
C SER A 3 -9.68 -2.25 -22.40
N TYR A 4 -8.82 -1.57 -21.65
CA TYR A 4 -7.55 -2.11 -21.18
C TYR A 4 -7.22 -1.58 -19.79
N PHE A 5 -6.95 -2.48 -18.85
CA PHE A 5 -6.54 -2.14 -17.50
C PHE A 5 -5.02 -1.96 -17.44
N CYS A 6 -4.59 -0.88 -16.82
CA CYS A 6 -3.19 -0.65 -16.47
C CYS A 6 -3.12 -0.06 -15.07
N TYR A 7 -2.55 -0.80 -14.14
CA TYR A 7 -2.27 -0.29 -12.80
C TYR A 7 -1.24 0.84 -12.88
N ALA A 8 -1.53 1.94 -12.19
CA ALA A 8 -0.60 3.06 -12.14
C ALA A 8 -0.76 3.86 -10.83
N ASN A 9 0.34 4.05 -10.12
CA ASN A 9 0.42 4.84 -8.89
C ASN A 9 -0.08 6.29 -9.06
N ILE A 10 0.12 6.87 -10.24
CA ILE A 10 -0.33 8.24 -10.55
C ILE A 10 -1.85 8.41 -10.40
N ASN A 11 -2.65 7.36 -10.53
CA ASN A 11 -4.09 7.42 -10.35
C ASN A 11 -4.47 7.88 -8.94
N TYR A 12 -3.73 7.43 -7.92
CA TYR A 12 -3.96 7.86 -6.54
C TYR A 12 -3.54 9.33 -6.33
N GLY A 13 -2.50 9.78 -7.01
CA GLY A 13 -2.14 11.20 -7.05
C GLY A 13 -3.24 12.09 -7.64
N LEU A 14 -3.88 11.61 -8.72
CA LEU A 14 -5.03 12.28 -9.32
C LEU A 14 -6.23 12.27 -8.36
N LEU A 15 -6.54 11.15 -7.71
CA LEU A 15 -7.61 11.06 -6.72
C LEU A 15 -7.36 12.00 -5.54
N GLY A 16 -6.14 12.04 -5.01
CA GLY A 16 -5.77 13.00 -3.96
C GLY A 16 -5.98 14.45 -4.41
N THR A 17 -5.59 14.79 -5.63
CA THR A 17 -5.80 16.12 -6.22
C THR A 17 -7.29 16.44 -6.39
N ILE A 18 -8.10 15.47 -6.80
CA ILE A 18 -9.57 15.61 -6.93
C ILE A 18 -10.21 15.84 -5.57
N ILE A 19 -9.83 15.07 -4.55
CA ILE A 19 -10.30 15.27 -3.17
C ILE A 19 -10.04 16.73 -2.75
N GLU A 20 -8.83 17.23 -2.94
CA GLU A 20 -8.50 18.61 -2.61
C GLU A 20 -9.32 19.65 -3.38
N LYS A 21 -9.58 19.41 -4.67
CA LYS A 21 -10.40 20.31 -5.50
C LYS A 21 -11.86 20.34 -5.05
N VAL A 22 -12.39 19.21 -4.63
CA VAL A 22 -13.81 19.08 -4.23
C VAL A 22 -14.03 19.61 -2.82
N THR A 23 -13.10 19.33 -1.91
CA THR A 23 -13.25 19.65 -0.48
C THR A 23 -12.66 21.01 -0.10
N GLY A 24 -11.67 21.51 -0.85
CA GLY A 24 -10.88 22.68 -0.48
C GLY A 24 -9.85 22.40 0.62
N GLU A 25 -9.71 21.15 1.06
CA GLU A 25 -8.78 20.73 2.10
C GLU A 25 -7.56 20.04 1.49
N ARG A 26 -6.39 20.21 2.10
CA ARG A 26 -5.17 19.47 1.71
C ARG A 26 -5.37 17.97 1.97
N PHE A 27 -4.94 17.13 1.05
CA PHE A 27 -5.20 15.69 1.03
C PHE A 27 -4.88 14.99 2.35
N ASP A 28 -3.69 15.21 2.92
CA ASP A 28 -3.27 14.59 4.18
C ASP A 28 -4.13 15.00 5.37
N LEU A 29 -4.56 16.28 5.41
CA LEU A 29 -5.44 16.79 6.46
C LEU A 29 -6.85 16.21 6.32
N TYR A 30 -7.37 16.14 5.09
CA TYR A 30 -8.65 15.49 4.81
C TYR A 30 -8.65 14.03 5.27
N GLN A 31 -7.64 13.25 4.84
CA GLN A 31 -7.52 11.85 5.24
C GLN A 31 -7.42 11.71 6.77
N LYS A 32 -6.62 12.55 7.39
CA LYS A 32 -6.42 12.52 8.84
C LYS A 32 -7.72 12.77 9.62
N GLU A 33 -8.48 13.79 9.26
CA GLU A 33 -9.69 14.19 10.01
C GLU A 33 -10.87 13.27 9.70
N HIS A 34 -11.08 12.93 8.44
CA HIS A 34 -12.30 12.25 8.01
C HIS A 34 -12.20 10.72 8.00
N ILE A 35 -10.98 10.16 7.95
CA ILE A 35 -10.78 8.70 7.91
C ILE A 35 -9.92 8.23 9.09
N LEU A 36 -8.65 8.65 9.15
CA LEU A 36 -7.68 8.07 10.07
C LEU A 36 -8.03 8.28 11.54
N LYS A 37 -8.53 9.45 11.89
CA LYS A 37 -8.99 9.77 13.23
C LYS A 37 -10.22 8.95 13.62
N GLN A 38 -11.13 8.72 12.68
CA GLN A 38 -12.32 7.90 12.89
C GLN A 38 -11.95 6.43 13.14
N LEU A 39 -10.86 5.98 12.54
CA LEU A 39 -10.25 4.66 12.75
C LEU A 39 -9.40 4.59 14.03
N ASN A 40 -9.37 5.67 14.84
CA ASN A 40 -8.55 5.76 16.04
C ASN A 40 -7.06 5.47 15.78
N THR A 41 -6.51 6.03 14.70
CA THR A 41 -5.10 5.91 14.36
C THR A 41 -4.33 7.20 14.65
N LYS A 42 -3.01 7.08 14.73
CA LYS A 42 -2.05 8.20 14.82
C LYS A 42 -1.27 8.38 13.53
N ALA A 43 -1.70 7.67 12.49
CA ALA A 43 -1.08 7.68 11.19
C ALA A 43 -1.01 9.10 10.60
N ASP A 44 0.03 9.35 9.79
CA ASP A 44 0.22 10.63 9.13
C ASP A 44 1.02 10.45 7.82
N TYR A 45 0.74 11.28 6.83
CA TYR A 45 1.52 11.35 5.61
C TYR A 45 2.79 12.20 5.78
N VAL A 46 2.83 13.06 6.79
CA VAL A 46 3.93 13.99 7.05
C VAL A 46 4.65 13.58 8.34
N PRO A 47 5.81 12.93 8.29
CA PRO A 47 6.52 12.41 9.47
C PRO A 47 6.80 13.46 10.54
N GLY A 48 6.99 14.74 10.14
CA GLY A 48 7.17 15.85 11.07
C GLY A 48 5.94 16.13 11.95
N ASN A 49 4.75 15.68 11.54
CA ASN A 49 3.51 15.88 12.29
C ASN A 49 3.23 14.79 13.33
N LEU A 50 3.93 13.66 13.26
CA LEU A 50 3.81 12.60 14.26
C LEU A 50 4.16 13.13 15.66
N ALA A 51 3.53 12.58 16.70
CA ALA A 51 3.98 12.86 18.06
C ALA A 51 5.40 12.28 18.26
N LYS A 52 6.24 12.89 19.08
CA LYS A 52 7.63 12.44 19.28
C LYS A 52 7.75 10.96 19.62
N LYS A 53 6.84 10.43 20.45
CA LYS A 53 6.82 9.01 20.85
C LYS A 53 6.45 8.07 19.70
N ASP A 54 5.64 8.54 18.75
CA ASP A 54 5.22 7.76 17.59
C ASP A 54 6.28 7.88 16.48
N PHE A 55 6.87 9.05 16.28
CA PHE A 55 8.04 9.22 15.42
C PHE A 55 9.23 8.33 15.84
N ALA A 56 9.48 8.18 17.15
CA ALA A 56 10.55 7.33 17.66
C ALA A 56 10.36 5.83 17.32
N LYS A 57 9.19 5.43 16.86
CA LYS A 57 8.86 4.06 16.42
C LYS A 57 8.84 3.92 14.89
N LEU A 58 9.04 5.01 14.16
CA LEU A 58 9.06 4.98 12.71
C LEU A 58 10.25 4.15 12.24
N GLY A 59 9.96 3.10 11.47
CA GLY A 59 10.97 2.24 10.90
C GLY A 59 11.60 2.88 9.66
N THR A 60 12.92 2.84 9.56
CA THR A 60 13.63 3.14 8.31
C THR A 60 13.44 1.96 7.36
N ILE A 61 13.13 2.23 6.10
CA ILE A 61 13.08 1.22 5.05
C ILE A 61 14.47 1.05 4.45
N TYR A 62 14.95 -0.19 4.42
CA TYR A 62 16.30 -0.53 4.01
C TYR A 62 16.32 -1.26 2.67
N GLN A 63 17.36 -0.98 1.92
CA GLN A 63 17.68 -1.58 0.62
C GLN A 63 19.17 -1.89 0.56
N LYS A 64 19.56 -2.99 -0.07
CA LYS A 64 20.98 -3.25 -0.40
C LYS A 64 21.33 -2.66 -1.75
N LYS A 65 22.53 -2.07 -1.84
CA LYS A 65 23.01 -1.40 -3.05
C LYS A 65 24.51 -1.54 -3.20
N ASP A 66 24.97 -1.49 -4.46
CA ASP A 66 26.37 -1.26 -4.80
C ASP A 66 26.77 0.21 -4.62
N GLU A 67 28.04 0.50 -4.91
CA GLU A 67 28.61 1.86 -4.87
C GLU A 67 27.97 2.83 -5.88
N ASN A 68 27.32 2.30 -6.93
CA ASN A 68 26.64 3.08 -7.98
C ASN A 68 25.16 3.31 -7.64
N GLY A 69 24.66 2.71 -6.55
CA GLY A 69 23.30 2.83 -6.11
C GLY A 69 22.32 1.85 -6.76
N SER A 70 22.82 0.86 -7.51
CA SER A 70 22.03 -0.25 -8.03
C SER A 70 21.84 -1.33 -6.98
N TRP A 71 20.78 -2.15 -7.11
CA TRP A 71 20.57 -3.29 -6.24
C TRP A 71 21.77 -4.23 -6.26
N ASP A 72 22.23 -4.62 -5.07
CA ASP A 72 23.29 -5.61 -4.90
C ASP A 72 23.07 -6.37 -3.59
N GLU A 73 22.72 -7.64 -3.67
CA GLU A 73 22.49 -8.51 -2.51
C GLU A 73 23.72 -8.65 -1.59
N HIS A 74 24.91 -8.42 -2.11
CA HIS A 74 26.17 -8.46 -1.37
C HIS A 74 26.63 -7.07 -0.89
N GLY A 75 25.93 -6.03 -1.36
CA GLY A 75 26.20 -4.65 -0.99
C GLY A 75 25.80 -4.33 0.47
N PRO A 76 26.18 -3.15 0.96
CA PRO A 76 25.75 -2.69 2.28
C PRO A 76 24.26 -2.32 2.30
N TRP A 77 23.67 -2.35 3.49
CA TRP A 77 22.33 -1.82 3.73
C TRP A 77 22.35 -0.29 3.77
N TYR A 78 21.40 0.30 3.07
CA TYR A 78 21.13 1.73 3.08
C TYR A 78 19.72 2.02 3.56
N GLY A 79 19.57 3.05 4.40
CA GLY A 79 18.27 3.64 4.68
C GLY A 79 17.76 4.38 3.46
N LYS A 80 16.76 3.84 2.78
CA LYS A 80 16.23 4.40 1.54
C LYS A 80 15.07 5.37 1.76
N ALA A 81 14.19 5.05 2.70
CA ALA A 81 13.08 5.90 3.08
C ALA A 81 12.98 5.99 4.61
N ASP A 82 12.51 7.13 5.08
CA ASP A 82 12.33 7.45 6.49
C ASP A 82 13.63 7.31 7.36
N ASP A 83 14.79 7.47 6.74
CA ASP A 83 16.08 7.57 7.45
C ASP A 83 16.34 9.04 7.81
N TYR A 84 16.01 9.40 9.02
CA TYR A 84 16.16 10.77 9.54
C TYR A 84 17.31 10.89 10.55
N GLY A 85 18.14 9.86 10.71
CA GLY A 85 19.23 9.85 11.71
C GLY A 85 18.71 10.14 13.13
N GLY A 86 17.49 9.70 13.46
CA GLY A 86 16.85 9.96 14.76
C GLY A 86 16.34 11.39 14.96
N LYS A 87 16.41 12.26 13.96
CA LYS A 87 15.97 13.67 14.04
C LYS A 87 14.64 13.84 13.32
N GLN A 88 13.58 14.10 14.10
CA GLN A 88 12.27 14.36 13.51
C GLN A 88 12.31 15.59 12.59
N PRO A 89 11.77 15.47 11.36
CA PRO A 89 11.61 16.60 10.46
C PRO A 89 10.76 17.72 11.07
N LYS A 90 10.87 18.91 10.48
CA LYS A 90 10.00 20.02 10.87
C LYS A 90 8.54 19.67 10.58
N LYS A 91 7.64 20.10 11.45
CA LYS A 91 6.21 20.03 11.20
C LYS A 91 5.86 20.72 9.89
N GLU A 92 4.80 20.20 9.25
CA GLU A 92 4.29 20.80 8.00
C GLU A 92 5.41 20.97 6.96
N SER A 93 6.28 19.95 6.81
CA SER A 93 7.27 19.90 5.74
C SER A 93 7.39 18.48 5.18
N ILE A 94 7.65 18.40 3.89
CA ILE A 94 7.88 17.16 3.15
C ILE A 94 9.23 17.18 2.47
N TYR A 95 9.82 16.02 2.27
CA TYR A 95 11.00 15.87 1.44
C TYR A 95 10.56 15.49 0.03
N LEU A 96 10.96 16.27 -0.94
CA LEU A 96 10.73 15.98 -2.35
C LEU A 96 12.05 15.56 -2.99
N GLN A 97 11.96 14.55 -3.82
CA GLN A 97 13.05 14.13 -4.70
C GLN A 97 12.44 13.84 -6.07
N ASN A 98 12.77 14.66 -7.04
CA ASN A 98 12.35 14.45 -8.42
C ASN A 98 13.49 13.80 -9.19
N PRO A 99 13.35 12.55 -9.64
CA PRO A 99 14.42 11.87 -10.39
C PRO A 99 14.69 12.47 -11.77
N TYR A 100 13.79 13.35 -12.25
CA TYR A 100 13.90 14.01 -13.56
C TYR A 100 14.25 15.49 -13.48
N ALA A 101 14.41 16.04 -12.27
CA ALA A 101 14.75 17.47 -12.07
C ALA A 101 15.57 17.59 -10.79
N GLU A 102 16.90 17.68 -10.93
CA GLU A 102 17.84 17.72 -9.81
C GLU A 102 17.68 18.98 -8.93
N ASP A 103 17.08 20.05 -9.44
CA ASP A 103 16.78 21.28 -8.72
C ASP A 103 15.56 21.13 -7.79
N ILE A 104 14.75 20.08 -7.95
CA ILE A 104 13.62 19.78 -7.07
C ILE A 104 14.01 18.66 -6.12
N GLN A 105 14.90 18.96 -5.19
CA GLN A 105 15.31 18.07 -4.13
C GLN A 105 15.47 18.83 -2.81
N GLY A 106 14.88 18.28 -1.75
CA GLY A 106 15.04 18.81 -0.39
C GLY A 106 13.75 18.93 0.40
N TRP A 107 13.85 19.61 1.52
CA TRP A 107 12.73 19.85 2.42
C TRP A 107 11.94 21.08 2.01
N PHE A 108 10.65 20.90 1.78
CA PHE A 108 9.71 21.95 1.38
C PHE A 108 8.66 22.17 2.47
N PRO A 109 8.45 23.43 2.91
CA PRO A 109 7.37 23.74 3.84
C PRO A 109 6.00 23.64 3.14
N LEU A 110 5.02 23.08 3.84
CA LEU A 110 3.64 23.03 3.36
C LEU A 110 2.86 24.34 3.62
N LYS A 111 3.51 25.30 4.27
CA LYS A 111 2.94 26.65 4.45
C LYS A 111 2.71 27.30 3.09
N GLY A 112 1.46 27.72 2.84
CA GLY A 112 1.07 28.29 1.54
C GLY A 112 0.73 27.27 0.46
N TYR A 113 0.67 26.00 0.81
CA TYR A 113 0.17 24.97 -0.09
C TYR A 113 -1.23 25.31 -0.60
N VAL A 114 -1.47 25.07 -1.87
CA VAL A 114 -2.77 25.36 -2.50
C VAL A 114 -3.49 24.03 -2.76
N PRO A 115 -4.63 23.77 -2.10
CA PRO A 115 -5.40 22.55 -2.37
C PRO A 115 -5.75 22.38 -3.85
N GLY A 116 -5.58 21.17 -4.35
CA GLY A 116 -5.76 20.83 -5.76
C GLY A 116 -4.47 20.90 -6.58
N THR A 117 -3.32 20.94 -5.92
CA THR A 117 -1.99 20.90 -6.56
C THR A 117 -1.17 19.69 -6.10
N ASN A 118 -1.79 18.72 -5.41
CA ASN A 118 -1.07 17.60 -4.81
C ASN A 118 -0.29 16.76 -5.82
N ALA A 119 -0.90 16.40 -6.94
CA ALA A 119 -0.35 15.36 -7.82
C ALA A 119 0.15 14.15 -7.00
N THR A 120 1.47 13.96 -6.87
CA THR A 120 2.06 12.91 -6.03
C THR A 120 2.82 13.48 -4.82
N MET A 121 2.74 14.76 -4.55
CA MET A 121 3.56 15.46 -3.55
C MET A 121 3.40 14.88 -2.13
N LEU A 122 2.18 14.64 -1.69
CA LEU A 122 1.87 14.01 -0.40
C LEU A 122 1.77 12.48 -0.48
N SER A 123 2.17 11.93 -1.62
CA SER A 123 2.26 10.49 -1.87
C SER A 123 0.99 9.70 -1.53
N PRO A 124 -0.17 10.02 -2.14
CA PRO A 124 -1.44 9.33 -1.85
C PRO A 124 -1.40 7.83 -2.13
N GLN A 125 -0.52 7.40 -3.04
CA GLN A 125 -0.35 6.00 -3.44
C GLN A 125 0.37 5.13 -2.40
N GLY A 126 1.15 5.72 -1.46
CA GLY A 126 1.96 4.89 -0.57
C GLY A 126 2.65 5.65 0.56
N GLY A 127 2.35 6.94 0.76
CA GLY A 127 3.05 7.78 1.74
C GLY A 127 2.53 7.72 3.17
N LEU A 128 1.55 6.89 3.48
CA LEU A 128 0.98 6.81 4.83
C LEU A 128 1.94 6.09 5.78
N ARG A 129 2.33 6.75 6.87
CA ARG A 129 3.03 6.13 7.99
C ARG A 129 2.00 5.72 9.01
N ILE A 130 1.86 4.42 9.21
CA ILE A 130 0.87 3.80 10.08
C ILE A 130 1.53 2.63 10.82
N SER A 131 1.13 2.35 12.05
CA SER A 131 1.59 1.15 12.74
C SER A 131 0.88 -0.10 12.21
N TYR A 132 1.54 -1.24 12.33
CA TYR A 132 0.95 -2.54 11.99
C TYR A 132 -0.42 -2.74 12.67
N GLU A 133 -0.49 -2.46 13.97
CA GLU A 133 -1.74 -2.56 14.75
C GLU A 133 -2.83 -1.63 14.20
N GLU A 134 -2.49 -0.38 13.88
CA GLU A 134 -3.49 0.58 13.37
C GLU A 134 -3.93 0.26 11.93
N LEU A 135 -3.11 -0.43 11.15
CA LEU A 135 -3.50 -0.90 9.81
C LEU A 135 -4.60 -1.96 9.88
N THR A 136 -4.63 -2.78 10.95
CA THR A 136 -5.75 -3.71 11.16
C THR A 136 -7.08 -3.03 11.40
N HIS A 137 -7.09 -1.79 11.91
CA HIS A 137 -8.33 -1.01 12.05
C HIS A 137 -8.95 -0.67 10.68
N CYS A 138 -8.10 -0.39 9.68
CA CYS A 138 -8.56 -0.19 8.30
C CYS A 138 -9.16 -1.47 7.74
N LEU A 139 -8.48 -2.60 7.96
CA LEU A 139 -8.94 -3.92 7.55
C LEU A 139 -10.29 -4.28 8.20
N GLU A 140 -10.39 -4.08 9.51
CA GLU A 140 -11.63 -4.30 10.28
C GLU A 140 -12.78 -3.43 9.74
N MET A 141 -12.53 -2.17 9.41
CA MET A 141 -13.52 -1.28 8.82
C MET A 141 -14.03 -1.82 7.47
N LEU A 142 -13.15 -2.30 6.60
CA LEU A 142 -13.55 -2.89 5.32
C LEU A 142 -14.40 -4.14 5.51
N MET A 143 -13.97 -5.07 6.38
CA MET A 143 -14.70 -6.30 6.70
C MET A 143 -16.07 -6.05 7.32
N ASN A 144 -16.23 -4.95 8.05
CA ASN A 144 -17.48 -4.57 8.73
C ASN A 144 -18.35 -3.60 7.90
N GLY A 145 -18.24 -3.61 6.58
CA GLY A 145 -19.08 -2.79 5.69
C GLY A 145 -18.92 -1.29 5.90
N GLY A 146 -17.70 -0.84 6.18
CA GLY A 146 -17.35 0.57 6.38
C GLY A 146 -17.51 1.07 7.80
N SER A 147 -17.72 0.19 8.77
CA SER A 147 -17.89 0.53 10.18
C SER A 147 -16.72 0.06 11.03
N TYR A 148 -16.25 0.91 11.93
CA TYR A 148 -15.22 0.58 12.91
C TYR A 148 -15.71 0.96 14.32
N ARG A 149 -15.68 -0.02 15.26
CA ARG A 149 -16.14 0.15 16.66
C ARG A 149 -17.52 0.81 16.79
N GLY A 150 -18.44 0.45 15.90
CA GLY A 150 -19.81 0.97 15.89
C GLY A 150 -19.98 2.34 15.22
N GLN A 151 -18.92 2.96 14.73
CA GLN A 151 -18.96 4.19 13.95
C GLN A 151 -18.93 3.90 12.47
N GLN A 152 -19.92 4.37 11.71
CA GLN A 152 -19.93 4.28 10.26
C GLN A 152 -19.03 5.36 9.66
N ILE A 153 -17.99 4.94 8.93
CA ILE A 153 -16.99 5.81 8.28
C ILE A 153 -17.30 5.92 6.79
N LEU A 154 -17.50 4.77 6.14
CA LEU A 154 -17.98 4.68 4.75
C LEU A 154 -19.32 3.97 4.72
N SER A 155 -20.19 4.31 3.77
CA SER A 155 -21.45 3.61 3.64
C SER A 155 -21.25 2.16 3.22
N PRO A 156 -22.14 1.21 3.63
CA PRO A 156 -22.08 -0.16 3.15
C PRO A 156 -22.14 -0.25 1.62
N ALA A 157 -22.90 0.64 0.98
CA ALA A 157 -22.97 0.72 -0.47
C ALA A 157 -21.64 1.13 -1.10
N SER A 158 -20.90 2.06 -0.47
CA SER A 158 -19.57 2.45 -0.94
C SER A 158 -18.57 1.30 -0.82
N ILE A 159 -18.60 0.57 0.29
CA ILE A 159 -17.74 -0.62 0.47
C ILE A 159 -18.10 -1.69 -0.57
N ALA A 160 -19.37 -1.99 -0.76
CA ALA A 160 -19.81 -2.96 -1.76
C ALA A 160 -19.33 -2.59 -3.18
N GLU A 161 -19.37 -1.29 -3.51
CA GLU A 161 -18.86 -0.82 -4.80
C GLU A 161 -17.34 -0.87 -4.91
N MET A 162 -16.61 -0.56 -3.83
CA MET A 162 -15.15 -0.70 -3.79
C MET A 162 -14.71 -2.15 -4.03
N LEU A 163 -15.37 -3.09 -3.35
CA LEU A 163 -15.02 -4.51 -3.41
C LEU A 163 -15.58 -5.21 -4.66
N ARG A 164 -16.47 -4.59 -5.40
CA ARG A 164 -17.00 -5.16 -6.64
C ARG A 164 -15.92 -5.20 -7.72
N PRO A 165 -15.73 -6.31 -8.46
CA PRO A 165 -14.85 -6.35 -9.62
C PRO A 165 -15.22 -5.26 -10.63
N GLN A 166 -14.33 -4.31 -10.85
CA GLN A 166 -14.47 -3.27 -11.88
C GLN A 166 -13.78 -3.71 -13.17
N TRP A 167 -12.80 -4.58 -13.04
CA TRP A 167 -12.08 -5.21 -14.12
C TRP A 167 -11.71 -6.64 -13.75
N GLN A 168 -11.79 -7.53 -14.74
CA GLN A 168 -11.30 -8.90 -14.68
C GLN A 168 -10.49 -9.21 -15.94
N TYR A 169 -9.36 -9.86 -15.79
CA TYR A 169 -8.51 -10.23 -16.91
C TYR A 169 -9.18 -11.31 -17.76
N ASP A 170 -9.24 -11.06 -19.06
CA ASP A 170 -9.64 -12.04 -20.06
C ASP A 170 -8.41 -12.39 -20.93
N PRO A 171 -7.91 -13.63 -20.84
CA PRO A 171 -6.72 -14.05 -21.60
C PRO A 171 -6.96 -14.06 -23.12
N THR A 172 -8.21 -14.14 -23.58
CA THR A 172 -8.58 -14.10 -25.00
C THR A 172 -8.49 -12.66 -25.52
N LEU A 173 -8.99 -11.70 -24.75
CA LEU A 173 -8.98 -10.29 -25.11
C LEU A 173 -7.67 -9.59 -24.78
N LYS A 174 -6.89 -10.18 -23.86
CA LYS A 174 -5.67 -9.56 -23.30
C LYS A 174 -5.94 -8.12 -22.84
N ASN A 175 -7.01 -7.94 -22.10
CA ASN A 175 -7.63 -6.65 -21.76
C ASN A 175 -6.95 -5.92 -20.59
N GLY A 176 -5.72 -6.26 -20.22
CA GLY A 176 -4.98 -5.56 -19.17
C GLY A 176 -3.61 -6.12 -18.88
N SER A 177 -2.83 -5.36 -18.10
CA SER A 177 -1.57 -5.80 -17.51
C SER A 177 -1.86 -6.56 -16.24
N THR A 178 -1.28 -7.76 -16.10
CA THR A 178 -1.50 -8.65 -14.95
C THR A 178 -0.40 -8.56 -13.90
N ALA A 179 0.61 -7.71 -14.08
CA ALA A 179 1.76 -7.58 -13.17
C ALA A 179 2.30 -8.97 -12.76
N GLY A 180 2.79 -9.75 -13.72
CA GLY A 180 3.30 -11.09 -13.45
C GLY A 180 2.27 -12.15 -13.06
N GLY A 181 0.97 -11.81 -13.05
CA GLY A 181 -0.12 -12.71 -12.65
C GLY A 181 -0.74 -12.39 -11.29
N THR A 182 -0.25 -11.39 -10.59
CA THR A 182 -0.81 -10.93 -9.30
C THR A 182 -2.12 -10.19 -9.46
N LEU A 183 -2.32 -9.48 -10.58
CA LEU A 183 -3.50 -8.69 -10.86
C LEU A 183 -4.37 -9.38 -11.91
N LEU A 184 -5.34 -10.17 -11.49
CA LEU A 184 -6.32 -10.82 -12.38
C LEU A 184 -7.73 -10.24 -12.24
N SER A 185 -8.02 -9.56 -11.13
CA SER A 185 -9.27 -8.85 -10.90
C SER A 185 -9.00 -7.64 -9.99
N TYR A 186 -9.66 -6.52 -10.25
CA TYR A 186 -9.44 -5.29 -9.53
C TYR A 186 -10.74 -4.54 -9.27
N GLY A 187 -10.93 -4.08 -8.03
CA GLY A 187 -12.04 -3.23 -7.60
C GLY A 187 -11.70 -1.74 -7.68
N LEU A 188 -12.16 -0.96 -6.72
CA LEU A 188 -11.76 0.44 -6.55
C LEU A 188 -10.67 0.55 -5.47
N GLY A 189 -9.46 0.12 -5.80
CA GLY A 189 -8.31 0.13 -4.91
C GLY A 189 -7.96 -1.22 -4.30
N GLU A 190 -8.69 -2.28 -4.64
CA GLU A 190 -8.52 -3.62 -4.08
C GLU A 190 -8.27 -4.65 -5.18
N VAL A 191 -7.29 -5.50 -4.97
CA VAL A 191 -7.06 -6.73 -5.74
C VAL A 191 -8.04 -7.80 -5.23
N GLN A 192 -8.62 -8.56 -6.15
CA GLN A 192 -9.41 -9.74 -5.81
C GLN A 192 -8.66 -10.98 -6.28
N ILE A 193 -8.35 -11.84 -5.33
CA ILE A 193 -7.66 -13.11 -5.55
C ILE A 193 -8.70 -14.23 -5.46
N ALA A 194 -8.89 -14.95 -6.56
CA ALA A 194 -9.68 -16.16 -6.57
C ALA A 194 -8.78 -17.36 -6.26
N GLY A 195 -9.14 -18.14 -5.24
CA GLY A 195 -8.33 -19.25 -4.74
C GLY A 195 -8.01 -20.34 -5.77
N GLY A 196 -8.89 -20.53 -6.75
CA GLY A 196 -8.68 -21.46 -7.86
C GLY A 196 -7.91 -20.87 -9.07
N SER A 197 -7.43 -19.62 -8.98
CA SER A 197 -6.74 -18.93 -10.08
C SER A 197 -5.23 -19.09 -10.02
N THR A 198 -4.56 -18.55 -11.04
CA THR A 198 -3.08 -18.43 -11.07
C THR A 198 -2.54 -17.34 -10.16
N SER A 199 -3.40 -16.49 -9.59
CA SER A 199 -3.03 -15.51 -8.56
C SER A 199 -3.23 -16.03 -7.13
N ARG A 200 -3.60 -17.31 -6.95
CA ARG A 200 -3.82 -17.90 -5.62
C ARG A 200 -2.61 -17.70 -4.71
N VAL A 201 -2.88 -17.59 -3.43
CA VAL A 201 -1.86 -17.36 -2.38
C VAL A 201 -1.73 -18.50 -1.38
N ASN A 202 -2.52 -19.56 -1.53
CA ASN A 202 -2.40 -20.79 -0.75
C ASN A 202 -2.04 -21.94 -1.69
N ARG A 203 -1.10 -22.78 -1.25
CA ARG A 203 -0.55 -23.88 -2.05
C ARG A 203 -1.52 -25.02 -2.22
N THR A 204 -2.29 -25.30 -1.18
CA THR A 204 -3.10 -26.52 -1.06
C THR A 204 -4.60 -26.26 -1.02
N HIS A 205 -5.02 -25.07 -0.63
CA HIS A 205 -6.42 -24.70 -0.46
C HIS A 205 -6.83 -23.55 -1.38
N GLU A 206 -8.06 -23.61 -1.86
CA GLU A 206 -8.70 -22.51 -2.56
C GLU A 206 -9.27 -21.52 -1.54
N ILE A 207 -8.67 -20.35 -1.43
CA ILE A 207 -9.12 -19.28 -0.55
C ILE A 207 -9.25 -17.97 -1.32
N ASP A 208 -10.45 -17.41 -1.35
CA ASP A 208 -10.70 -16.13 -1.96
C ASP A 208 -10.29 -15.00 -0.99
N LEU A 209 -9.55 -14.03 -1.50
CA LEU A 209 -9.10 -12.87 -0.74
C LEU A 209 -9.39 -11.57 -1.48
N VAL A 210 -9.57 -10.51 -0.71
CA VAL A 210 -9.62 -9.13 -1.21
C VAL A 210 -8.63 -8.29 -0.40
N GLY A 211 -7.88 -7.44 -1.07
CA GLY A 211 -6.89 -6.60 -0.40
C GLY A 211 -5.88 -6.01 -1.39
N HIS A 212 -4.71 -5.69 -0.89
CA HIS A 212 -3.65 -5.13 -1.73
C HIS A 212 -2.27 -5.44 -1.18
N ASN A 213 -1.31 -5.68 -2.09
CA ASN A 213 0.11 -5.71 -1.78
C ASN A 213 0.69 -4.30 -1.74
N GLY A 214 1.75 -4.13 -0.99
CA GLY A 214 2.54 -2.91 -1.00
C GLY A 214 4.01 -3.25 -1.20
N GLU A 215 4.64 -2.53 -2.13
CA GLU A 215 6.04 -2.69 -2.45
C GLU A 215 6.68 -1.32 -2.61
N ALA A 216 7.76 -1.07 -1.88
CA ALA A 216 8.54 0.15 -2.01
C ALA A 216 9.94 0.00 -1.38
N PHE A 217 10.97 0.19 -2.15
CA PHE A 217 12.33 0.40 -1.66
C PHE A 217 12.92 -0.72 -0.78
N GLY A 218 12.48 -1.96 -0.97
CA GLY A 218 12.87 -3.11 -0.14
C GLY A 218 11.91 -3.40 1.00
N LEU A 219 10.73 -2.77 1.02
CA LEU A 219 9.60 -3.13 1.86
C LEU A 219 8.57 -3.86 1.03
N LEU A 220 8.14 -5.03 1.50
CA LEU A 220 6.99 -5.77 1.00
C LEU A 220 5.92 -5.84 2.09
N SER A 221 4.67 -5.69 1.71
CA SER A 221 3.55 -5.73 2.65
C SER A 221 2.27 -6.20 1.98
N GLY A 222 1.31 -6.64 2.77
CA GLY A 222 -0.01 -6.98 2.29
C GLY A 222 -1.07 -6.81 3.37
N VAL A 223 -2.26 -6.43 2.92
CA VAL A 223 -3.47 -6.32 3.73
C VAL A 223 -4.56 -7.06 3.00
N PHE A 224 -5.01 -8.18 3.54
CA PHE A 224 -6.00 -9.04 2.90
C PHE A 224 -7.04 -9.58 3.87
N PHE A 225 -8.23 -9.84 3.38
CA PHE A 225 -9.30 -10.48 4.13
C PHE A 225 -10.14 -11.41 3.25
N ARG A 226 -10.82 -12.36 3.89
CA ARG A 226 -11.77 -13.26 3.23
C ARG A 226 -13.13 -12.57 3.10
N PRO A 227 -13.67 -12.41 1.88
CA PRO A 227 -15.01 -11.81 1.70
C PRO A 227 -16.08 -12.60 2.47
N GLY A 228 -16.96 -11.85 3.15
CA GLY A 228 -18.08 -12.43 3.89
C GLY A 228 -17.72 -13.07 5.24
N THR A 229 -16.46 -12.99 5.66
CA THR A 229 -16.00 -13.45 6.99
C THR A 229 -15.45 -12.28 7.80
N LYS A 230 -14.89 -12.59 8.98
CA LYS A 230 -14.12 -11.64 9.79
C LYS A 230 -12.63 -11.98 9.82
N ASP A 231 -12.20 -12.79 8.89
CA ASP A 231 -10.85 -13.31 8.82
C ASP A 231 -10.02 -12.45 7.87
N GLY A 232 -8.88 -12.02 8.31
CA GLY A 232 -7.96 -11.24 7.51
C GLY A 232 -6.58 -11.19 8.13
N PHE A 233 -5.61 -10.72 7.39
CA PHE A 233 -4.24 -10.60 7.84
C PHE A 233 -3.56 -9.35 7.29
N VAL A 234 -2.52 -8.96 7.97
CA VAL A 234 -1.56 -7.92 7.55
C VAL A 234 -0.17 -8.51 7.71
N TYR A 235 0.69 -8.29 6.74
CA TYR A 235 2.12 -8.54 6.89
C TYR A 235 2.93 -7.33 6.44
N ILE A 236 4.09 -7.13 7.04
CA ILE A 236 5.07 -6.11 6.67
C ILE A 236 6.45 -6.74 6.79
N MET A 237 7.18 -6.75 5.71
CA MET A 237 8.55 -7.23 5.62
C MET A 237 9.44 -6.07 5.16
N ASN A 238 10.53 -5.82 5.87
CA ASN A 238 11.45 -4.72 5.58
C ASN A 238 12.87 -5.28 5.41
N GLY A 239 13.57 -4.76 4.43
CA GLY A 239 14.93 -5.17 4.16
C GLY A 239 15.04 -6.30 3.15
N GLU A 240 14.32 -6.21 2.05
CA GLU A 240 14.54 -7.06 0.90
C GLU A 240 15.93 -6.78 0.31
N ALA A 241 16.69 -7.85 0.08
CA ALA A 241 18.08 -7.74 -0.33
C ALA A 241 18.29 -8.02 -1.83
N VAL A 242 17.27 -8.44 -2.55
CA VAL A 242 17.32 -8.88 -3.96
C VAL A 242 16.53 -7.90 -4.82
N ALA A 243 17.01 -7.63 -6.02
CA ALA A 243 16.30 -6.82 -7.01
C ALA A 243 15.01 -7.49 -7.47
N GLU A 244 14.00 -6.69 -7.61
CA GLU A 244 12.60 -7.06 -7.75
C GLU A 244 12.31 -7.88 -9.02
N ASP A 245 12.57 -7.41 -10.18
CA ASP A 245 11.95 -7.95 -11.40
C ASP A 245 12.78 -8.98 -12.19
N ASP A 246 14.06 -9.15 -11.93
CA ASP A 246 14.95 -9.90 -12.81
C ASP A 246 15.64 -11.12 -12.16
N ASP A 247 15.46 -11.37 -10.86
CA ASP A 247 16.08 -12.51 -10.21
C ASP A 247 15.11 -13.70 -10.15
N PRO A 248 15.38 -14.80 -10.85
CA PRO A 248 14.53 -15.98 -10.82
C PRO A 248 14.36 -16.61 -9.42
N ARG A 249 15.22 -16.26 -8.46
CA ARG A 249 15.09 -16.68 -7.05
C ARG A 249 13.98 -15.95 -6.34
N SER A 250 13.58 -14.76 -6.81
CA SER A 250 12.50 -13.98 -6.24
C SER A 250 11.11 -14.43 -6.72
N ALA A 251 11.04 -15.16 -7.83
CA ALA A 251 9.76 -15.60 -8.39
C ALA A 251 9.05 -16.62 -7.50
N GLY A 252 7.76 -16.43 -7.28
CA GLY A 252 6.90 -17.38 -6.61
C GLY A 252 6.80 -18.70 -7.37
N GLN A 253 6.50 -19.78 -6.67
CA GLN A 253 6.43 -21.12 -7.23
C GLN A 253 5.06 -21.44 -7.83
N PHE A 254 4.00 -20.83 -7.32
CA PHE A 254 2.62 -21.11 -7.73
C PHE A 254 1.75 -19.85 -7.85
N SER A 255 2.30 -18.70 -7.56
CA SER A 255 1.62 -17.40 -7.67
C SER A 255 2.47 -16.40 -8.46
N GLY A 256 1.93 -15.24 -8.75
CA GLY A 256 2.69 -14.13 -9.35
C GLY A 256 3.45 -13.28 -8.33
N ASN A 257 3.36 -13.60 -7.03
CA ASN A 257 4.03 -12.85 -5.97
C ASN A 257 5.50 -13.28 -5.83
N TYR A 258 6.30 -12.53 -5.10
CA TYR A 258 7.64 -12.94 -4.71
C TYR A 258 7.61 -14.19 -3.83
N ILE A 259 8.64 -15.00 -3.87
CA ILE A 259 8.71 -16.26 -3.13
C ILE A 259 8.48 -16.07 -1.63
N TRP A 260 9.03 -15.04 -1.03
CA TRP A 260 8.84 -14.78 0.40
C TRP A 260 7.47 -14.20 0.73
N GLU A 261 6.82 -13.43 -0.14
CA GLU A 261 5.42 -13.06 0.01
C GLU A 261 4.51 -14.29 -0.11
N GLU A 262 4.79 -15.14 -1.10
CA GLU A 262 4.08 -16.40 -1.31
C GLU A 262 4.14 -17.30 -0.07
N GLU A 263 5.33 -17.51 0.51
CA GLU A 263 5.51 -18.32 1.71
C GLU A 263 4.81 -17.71 2.95
N ILE A 264 4.86 -16.39 3.11
CA ILE A 264 4.17 -15.70 4.20
C ILE A 264 2.64 -15.81 4.04
N MET A 265 2.12 -15.54 2.85
CA MET A 265 0.68 -15.62 2.59
C MET A 265 0.14 -17.05 2.67
N ASP A 266 0.91 -18.04 2.21
CA ASP A 266 0.59 -19.45 2.37
C ASP A 266 0.43 -19.81 3.85
N ALA A 267 1.41 -19.45 4.68
CA ALA A 267 1.37 -19.71 6.12
C ALA A 267 0.21 -18.97 6.83
N LEU A 268 -0.05 -17.70 6.47
CA LEU A 268 -1.14 -16.92 7.07
C LEU A 268 -2.51 -17.46 6.67
N THR A 269 -2.68 -17.87 5.43
CA THR A 269 -3.95 -18.47 4.97
C THR A 269 -4.19 -19.86 5.57
N GLU A 270 -3.16 -20.66 5.78
CA GLU A 270 -3.27 -21.93 6.55
C GLU A 270 -3.74 -21.65 7.99
N ALA A 271 -3.20 -20.61 8.65
CA ALA A 271 -3.64 -20.24 9.99
C ALA A 271 -5.12 -19.84 10.03
N LEU A 272 -5.59 -19.04 9.07
CA LEU A 272 -7.01 -18.65 8.96
C LEU A 272 -7.94 -19.86 8.77
N LEU A 273 -7.49 -20.91 8.08
CA LEU A 273 -8.27 -22.12 7.84
C LEU A 273 -8.28 -23.05 9.05
N SER A 274 -7.23 -23.04 9.88
CA SER A 274 -7.09 -23.91 11.05
C SER A 274 -7.93 -23.46 12.26
N GLU A 275 -8.34 -22.19 12.31
CA GLU A 275 -9.16 -21.63 13.40
C GLU A 275 -10.68 -21.85 13.19
N ASN A 276 -11.10 -22.41 12.06
CA ASN A 276 -12.47 -22.74 11.71
C ASN A 276 -12.69 -24.27 11.76
#